data_f64d537a5fc7bbc4cdfc46143825cc65
#
_entry.id   f64d537a5fc7bbc4cdfc46143825cc65
#
_cell.length_a   1.000
_cell.length_b   1.000
_cell.length_c   1.000
_cell.angle_alpha   90.00
_cell.angle_beta   90.00
_cell.angle_gamma   90.00
#
_symmetry.space_group_name_H-M   'P 1'
#
loop_
_entity.id
_entity.type
_entity.pdbx_description
1 polymer ?
#
loop_
_entity_poly.entity_id
_entity_poly.type
_entity_poly.pdbx_seq_one_letter_code
_entity_poly.pdbx_strand_id
1 'polypeptide(L)'
;MSQGRRLVGWVTFAFVVGCGGRHEPVAPAPKVVLAPEKPVEATEPGLFPLPAWDGDAGRGTGATWSMLDGLVKAKSVVLLGESLHVTTEFPRVRLPILRRLHEQLHFDVVAVEGSMVDAWLAQDDLLRAPKMDAAAVEEASRTGWLTLWNTAAMREVLDYVARTGGRERLYFASMDIQPGMGGTPIKKAVMRRFIERVLEYAGEPDAGATAEKLSATLDPLRTCGGEQPAPPERVDAVAKVVRAIRGADPKVRAVLPMHADALALVPTMLDERLHHCSEILGPGGKFAPNEYWRNYKEARDRYQAANVVALRDKVSRSHRVVVWGHHSHLGYRAAGARASVSISGVLRDRLPGETYALGLFAGAGSYLRVQDGPRDNISRVDVSAPGDPCCRGLDALRGLSSSPTGYLLDLALAQGNPRVSFAKERLGYPLEGDGVPAVLADEFDGVLFVPRISAATLE
;
A
#
# COMPACT_ATOMS: atom_id res chain seq x y z
N MET A 1 -23.73 45.88 13.68
CA MET A 1 -23.95 44.42 13.54
C MET A 1 -23.44 44.01 12.17
N SER A 2 -22.17 43.60 12.05
CA SER A 2 -21.56 43.14 10.79
C SER A 2 -21.19 41.65 10.97
N GLN A 3 -21.86 40.81 10.20
CA GLN A 3 -21.56 39.38 10.13
C GLN A 3 -20.26 39.20 9.34
N GLY A 4 -19.18 38.90 10.06
CA GLY A 4 -17.91 38.47 9.45
C GLY A 4 -18.05 37.04 8.94
N ARG A 5 -18.16 36.85 7.62
CA ARG A 5 -18.00 35.56 6.97
C ARG A 5 -16.52 35.17 7.10
N ARG A 6 -16.25 34.15 7.91
CA ARG A 6 -14.94 33.47 7.90
C ARG A 6 -14.86 32.65 6.63
N LEU A 7 -14.08 33.10 5.68
CA LEU A 7 -13.59 32.28 4.57
C LEU A 7 -12.65 31.21 5.17
N VAL A 8 -13.10 29.97 5.14
CA VAL A 8 -12.22 28.81 5.35
C VAL A 8 -11.40 28.70 4.08
N GLY A 9 -10.16 29.19 4.15
CA GLY A 9 -9.20 29.06 3.07
C GLY A 9 -8.78 27.59 2.93
N TRP A 10 -9.24 26.95 1.87
CA TRP A 10 -8.71 25.67 1.43
C TRP A 10 -7.30 25.93 0.89
N VAL A 11 -6.30 25.41 1.59
CA VAL A 11 -4.93 25.40 1.11
C VAL A 11 -4.83 24.35 0.01
N THR A 12 -4.90 24.81 -1.23
CA THR A 12 -4.62 24.00 -2.41
C THR A 12 -3.11 23.78 -2.45
N PHE A 13 -2.67 22.57 -2.20
CA PHE A 13 -1.28 22.18 -2.42
C PHE A 13 -1.06 21.99 -3.92
N ALA A 14 -0.45 22.96 -4.54
CA ALA A 14 0.10 22.82 -5.88
C ALA A 14 1.41 22.02 -5.78
N PHE A 15 1.41 20.79 -6.27
CA PHE A 15 2.64 20.11 -6.62
C PHE A 15 3.30 20.88 -7.77
N VAL A 16 4.52 21.34 -7.52
CA VAL A 16 5.33 22.07 -8.50
C VAL A 16 5.66 21.14 -9.66
N VAL A 17 5.18 21.55 -10.79
CA VAL A 17 5.50 21.21 -12.18
C VAL A 17 6.69 20.27 -12.36
N GLY A 18 6.38 18.99 -12.61
CA GLY A 18 7.24 18.08 -13.36
C GLY A 18 6.99 18.24 -14.86
N CYS A 19 7.95 17.87 -15.68
CA CYS A 19 8.03 18.02 -17.12
C CYS A 19 6.68 17.88 -17.87
N GLY A 20 6.26 18.92 -18.57
CA GLY A 20 4.94 19.05 -19.18
C GLY A 20 4.67 18.04 -20.32
N GLY A 21 3.75 17.13 -20.11
CA GLY A 21 3.15 16.30 -21.15
C GLY A 21 1.89 16.96 -21.75
N ARG A 22 1.73 16.90 -23.04
CA ARG A 22 0.56 17.43 -23.76
C ARG A 22 -0.67 16.55 -23.53
N HIS A 23 -1.83 17.17 -23.33
CA HIS A 23 -3.12 16.48 -23.20
C HIS A 23 -3.76 16.26 -24.57
N GLU A 24 -4.05 15.01 -24.93
CA GLU A 24 -4.94 14.64 -26.03
C GLU A 24 -6.05 13.69 -25.55
N PRO A 25 -7.28 13.74 -26.15
CA PRO A 25 -8.37 12.83 -25.79
C PRO A 25 -8.10 11.41 -26.32
N VAL A 26 -8.36 10.41 -25.50
CA VAL A 26 -7.89 9.03 -25.63
C VAL A 26 -8.89 8.14 -26.35
N ALA A 27 -8.42 7.45 -27.40
CA ALA A 27 -9.07 6.26 -27.96
C ALA A 27 -8.80 5.01 -27.10
N PRO A 28 -9.72 4.01 -27.05
CA PRO A 28 -9.52 2.81 -26.26
C PRO A 28 -8.31 1.99 -26.77
N ALA A 29 -7.49 1.55 -25.84
CA ALA A 29 -6.28 0.78 -26.14
C ALA A 29 -6.60 -0.61 -26.70
N PRO A 30 -5.83 -1.11 -27.69
CA PRO A 30 -6.00 -2.45 -28.22
C PRO A 30 -5.65 -3.53 -27.19
N LYS A 31 -6.42 -4.62 -27.15
CA LYS A 31 -6.10 -5.81 -26.34
C LYS A 31 -4.82 -6.46 -26.89
N VAL A 32 -3.75 -6.44 -26.10
CA VAL A 32 -2.52 -7.18 -26.40
C VAL A 32 -2.73 -8.63 -25.99
N VAL A 33 -2.85 -9.52 -26.94
CA VAL A 33 -2.82 -10.97 -26.73
C VAL A 33 -1.35 -11.39 -26.82
N LEU A 34 -0.76 -11.76 -25.69
CA LEU A 34 0.60 -12.30 -25.65
C LEU A 34 0.55 -13.81 -25.95
N ALA A 35 1.38 -14.27 -26.89
CA ALA A 35 1.55 -15.68 -27.19
C ALA A 35 2.34 -16.39 -26.08
N PRO A 36 2.07 -17.67 -25.78
CA PRO A 36 2.81 -18.41 -24.78
C PRO A 36 4.27 -18.65 -25.22
N GLU A 37 5.23 -18.16 -24.43
CA GLU A 37 6.66 -18.35 -24.68
C GLU A 37 7.22 -19.52 -23.88
N LYS A 38 8.25 -20.17 -24.47
CA LYS A 38 9.07 -21.19 -23.79
C LYS A 38 9.83 -20.55 -22.62
N PRO A 39 10.10 -21.31 -21.54
CA PRO A 39 10.87 -20.79 -20.41
C PRO A 39 12.24 -20.28 -20.89
N VAL A 40 12.48 -19.00 -20.72
CA VAL A 40 13.80 -18.41 -21.00
C VAL A 40 14.70 -18.67 -19.79
N GLU A 41 15.79 -19.38 -20.00
CA GLU A 41 16.82 -19.58 -18.97
C GLU A 41 17.48 -18.24 -18.62
N ALA A 42 17.88 -18.07 -17.35
CA ALA A 42 18.60 -16.90 -16.90
C ALA A 42 19.91 -16.76 -17.72
N THR A 43 19.97 -15.72 -18.55
CA THR A 43 21.12 -15.50 -19.45
C THR A 43 22.24 -14.72 -18.78
N GLU A 44 21.98 -14.09 -17.65
CA GLU A 44 22.94 -13.25 -16.93
C GLU A 44 22.77 -13.36 -15.40
N PRO A 45 23.87 -13.28 -14.63
CA PRO A 45 23.80 -13.32 -13.17
C PRO A 45 22.87 -12.26 -12.60
N GLY A 46 21.91 -12.67 -11.77
CA GLY A 46 20.96 -11.80 -11.08
C GLY A 46 19.79 -11.31 -11.94
N LEU A 47 19.74 -11.62 -13.25
CA LEU A 47 18.67 -11.19 -14.15
C LEU A 47 17.82 -12.39 -14.58
N PHE A 48 16.53 -12.39 -14.26
CA PHE A 48 15.60 -13.49 -14.49
C PHE A 48 14.34 -12.99 -15.20
N PRO A 49 14.02 -13.49 -16.39
CA PRO A 49 12.81 -13.08 -17.11
C PRO A 49 11.56 -13.48 -16.32
N LEU A 50 10.57 -12.58 -16.27
CA LEU A 50 9.29 -12.89 -15.65
C LEU A 50 8.51 -13.85 -16.54
N PRO A 51 7.82 -14.86 -15.96
CA PRO A 51 6.86 -15.66 -16.70
C PRO A 51 5.65 -14.81 -17.13
N ALA A 52 4.86 -15.31 -18.07
CA ALA A 52 3.56 -14.71 -18.40
C ALA A 52 2.68 -14.61 -17.13
N TRP A 53 1.92 -13.51 -16.99
CA TRP A 53 1.16 -13.19 -15.76
C TRP A 53 -0.30 -13.68 -15.81
N ASP A 54 -0.58 -14.69 -16.59
CA ASP A 54 -1.89 -15.31 -16.71
C ASP A 54 -2.14 -16.37 -15.64
N GLY A 55 -3.34 -16.40 -15.13
CA GLY A 55 -3.96 -17.41 -14.26
C GLY A 55 -3.10 -18.10 -13.20
N ASP A 56 -2.30 -19.08 -13.59
CA ASP A 56 -1.52 -19.94 -12.68
C ASP A 56 -0.02 -19.60 -12.61
N ALA A 57 0.39 -18.45 -13.10
CA ALA A 57 1.80 -18.06 -13.20
C ALA A 57 2.61 -18.21 -11.89
N GLY A 58 2.01 -18.01 -10.72
CA GLY A 58 2.67 -18.20 -9.41
C GLY A 58 2.90 -19.64 -9.00
N ARG A 59 2.32 -20.63 -9.69
CA ARG A 59 2.44 -22.07 -9.39
C ARG A 59 3.52 -22.79 -10.17
N GLY A 60 4.17 -22.10 -11.11
CA GLY A 60 5.25 -22.67 -11.93
C GLY A 60 6.50 -23.07 -11.13
N THR A 61 7.32 -23.94 -11.72
CA THR A 61 8.61 -24.40 -11.18
C THR A 61 9.82 -23.81 -11.90
N GLY A 62 9.63 -22.75 -12.68
CA GLY A 62 10.68 -22.11 -13.48
C GLY A 62 11.80 -21.48 -12.65
N ALA A 63 12.94 -21.20 -13.30
CA ALA A 63 14.16 -20.66 -12.67
C ALA A 63 13.88 -19.37 -11.87
N THR A 64 13.03 -18.47 -12.37
CA THR A 64 12.66 -17.22 -11.70
C THR A 64 11.99 -17.47 -10.35
N TRP A 65 11.05 -18.43 -10.28
CA TRP A 65 10.36 -18.76 -9.02
C TRP A 65 11.30 -19.44 -8.03
N SER A 66 12.13 -20.37 -8.49
CA SER A 66 13.13 -21.02 -7.62
C SER A 66 14.14 -20.01 -7.06
N MET A 67 14.52 -19.03 -7.86
CA MET A 67 15.38 -17.95 -7.41
C MET A 67 14.67 -17.06 -6.39
N LEU A 68 13.44 -16.61 -6.66
CA LEU A 68 12.67 -15.82 -5.71
C LEU A 68 12.52 -16.55 -4.36
N ASP A 69 12.20 -17.86 -4.40
CA ASP A 69 12.14 -18.68 -3.18
C ASP A 69 13.48 -18.66 -2.43
N GLY A 70 14.58 -18.80 -3.15
CA GLY A 70 15.94 -18.77 -2.57
C GLY A 70 16.24 -17.45 -1.83
N LEU A 71 15.80 -16.33 -2.41
CA LEU A 71 16.00 -14.98 -1.86
C LEU A 71 15.15 -14.72 -0.61
N VAL A 72 13.90 -15.20 -0.60
CA VAL A 72 12.92 -14.79 0.42
C VAL A 72 12.55 -15.87 1.43
N LYS A 73 12.99 -17.14 1.26
CA LYS A 73 12.66 -18.25 2.17
C LYS A 73 13.04 -18.00 3.62
N ALA A 74 14.14 -17.27 3.86
CA ALA A 74 14.62 -16.92 5.20
C ALA A 74 14.11 -15.57 5.70
N LYS A 75 13.20 -14.92 4.95
CA LYS A 75 12.68 -13.61 5.29
C LYS A 75 11.34 -13.73 6.00
N SER A 76 11.10 -12.85 6.96
CA SER A 76 9.81 -12.72 7.64
C SER A 76 8.96 -11.58 7.06
N VAL A 77 9.57 -10.62 6.35
CA VAL A 77 8.88 -9.51 5.69
C VAL A 77 9.35 -9.36 4.25
N VAL A 78 8.43 -9.45 3.31
CA VAL A 78 8.66 -9.15 1.89
C VAL A 78 7.87 -7.91 1.51
N LEU A 79 8.58 -6.88 1.01
CA LEU A 79 8.00 -5.59 0.65
C LEU A 79 7.90 -5.49 -0.88
N LEU A 80 6.69 -5.23 -1.39
CA LEU A 80 6.39 -5.10 -2.80
C LEU A 80 6.03 -3.65 -3.10
N GLY A 81 7.03 -2.82 -3.35
CA GLY A 81 6.89 -1.40 -3.63
C GLY A 81 6.54 -1.11 -5.08
N GLU A 82 5.62 -0.17 -5.36
CA GLU A 82 5.33 0.32 -6.71
C GLU A 82 5.80 1.75 -6.92
N SER A 83 6.31 2.04 -8.12
CA SER A 83 6.74 3.38 -8.49
C SER A 83 5.57 4.30 -8.88
N LEU A 84 4.45 3.72 -9.30
CA LEU A 84 3.30 4.42 -9.86
C LEU A 84 2.02 3.74 -9.41
N HIS A 85 1.04 4.54 -9.01
CA HIS A 85 -0.29 4.04 -8.64
C HIS A 85 -1.21 3.85 -9.85
N VAL A 86 -2.35 3.19 -9.62
CA VAL A 86 -3.47 3.06 -10.56
C VAL A 86 -3.03 2.52 -11.93
N THR A 87 -2.31 1.40 -11.88
CA THR A 87 -1.91 0.65 -13.06
C THR A 87 -2.62 -0.70 -13.11
N THR A 88 -2.81 -1.25 -14.29
CA THR A 88 -3.39 -2.59 -14.48
C THR A 88 -2.36 -3.68 -14.21
N GLU A 89 -1.12 -3.47 -14.63
CA GLU A 89 -0.10 -4.53 -14.67
C GLU A 89 0.57 -4.75 -13.31
N PHE A 90 0.81 -3.72 -12.51
CA PHE A 90 1.47 -3.90 -11.22
C PHE A 90 0.73 -4.85 -10.27
N PRO A 91 -0.60 -4.74 -10.06
CA PRO A 91 -1.32 -5.73 -9.29
C PRO A 91 -1.24 -7.14 -9.88
N ARG A 92 -1.31 -7.26 -11.21
CA ARG A 92 -1.24 -8.54 -11.93
C ARG A 92 0.12 -9.22 -11.80
N VAL A 93 1.21 -8.46 -11.78
CA VAL A 93 2.56 -9.01 -11.53
C VAL A 93 2.74 -9.43 -10.07
N ARG A 94 2.17 -8.67 -9.14
CA ARG A 94 2.27 -8.96 -7.70
C ARG A 94 1.43 -10.15 -7.28
N LEU A 95 0.28 -10.38 -7.90
CA LEU A 95 -0.61 -11.48 -7.51
C LEU A 95 0.05 -12.86 -7.63
N PRO A 96 0.75 -13.23 -8.71
CA PRO A 96 1.53 -14.47 -8.77
C PRO A 96 2.61 -14.56 -7.68
N ILE A 97 3.29 -13.45 -7.38
CA ILE A 97 4.29 -13.39 -6.31
C ILE A 97 3.61 -13.61 -4.95
N LEU A 98 2.52 -12.93 -4.67
CA LEU A 98 1.74 -13.11 -3.44
C LEU A 98 1.27 -14.57 -3.29
N ARG A 99 0.75 -15.19 -4.36
CA ARG A 99 0.38 -16.61 -4.36
C ARG A 99 1.57 -17.50 -4.01
N ARG A 100 2.73 -17.25 -4.62
CA ARG A 100 3.95 -18.01 -4.35
C ARG A 100 4.39 -17.89 -2.89
N LEU A 101 4.45 -16.65 -2.39
CA LEU A 101 4.79 -16.37 -0.99
C LEU A 101 3.82 -17.07 -0.02
N HIS A 102 2.53 -17.04 -0.33
CA HIS A 102 1.51 -17.67 0.49
C HIS A 102 1.53 -19.20 0.41
N GLU A 103 1.38 -19.77 -0.79
CA GLU A 103 1.18 -21.22 -0.99
C GLU A 103 2.45 -22.04 -0.76
N GLN A 104 3.64 -21.50 -1.07
CA GLN A 104 4.91 -22.24 -0.99
C GLN A 104 5.76 -21.82 0.22
N LEU A 105 5.69 -20.58 0.62
CA LEU A 105 6.55 -20.02 1.66
C LEU A 105 5.78 -19.62 2.92
N HIS A 106 4.47 -19.90 2.96
CA HIS A 106 3.59 -19.75 4.13
C HIS A 106 3.52 -18.32 4.70
N PHE A 107 3.61 -17.30 3.85
CA PHE A 107 3.24 -15.94 4.25
C PHE A 107 1.73 -15.88 4.39
N ASP A 108 1.21 -15.69 5.59
CA ASP A 108 -0.22 -15.79 5.89
C ASP A 108 -0.89 -14.44 6.20
N VAL A 109 -0.16 -13.33 6.07
CA VAL A 109 -0.70 -11.96 6.14
C VAL A 109 -0.22 -11.15 4.94
N VAL A 110 -1.15 -10.45 4.28
CA VAL A 110 -0.83 -9.37 3.33
C VAL A 110 -1.29 -8.05 3.92
N ALA A 111 -0.34 -7.14 4.16
CA ALA A 111 -0.56 -5.81 4.70
C ALA A 111 -0.43 -4.78 3.59
N VAL A 112 -1.52 -4.09 3.25
CA VAL A 112 -1.52 -3.06 2.20
C VAL A 112 -1.37 -1.66 2.78
N GLU A 113 -0.94 -0.71 1.96
CA GLU A 113 -0.96 0.71 2.31
C GLU A 113 -2.40 1.22 2.35
N GLY A 114 -3.00 1.14 3.51
CA GLY A 114 -4.38 1.51 3.77
C GLY A 114 -4.63 1.50 5.27
N SER A 115 -5.76 2.03 5.72
CA SER A 115 -6.11 2.08 7.13
C SER A 115 -6.34 0.68 7.72
N MET A 116 -5.81 0.45 8.91
CA MET A 116 -6.07 -0.80 9.66
C MET A 116 -7.56 -0.99 9.95
N VAL A 117 -8.29 0.10 10.22
CA VAL A 117 -9.76 0.09 10.44
C VAL A 117 -10.49 -0.32 9.17
N ASP A 118 -10.10 0.26 8.02
CA ASP A 118 -10.71 0.00 6.72
C ASP A 118 -10.52 -1.48 6.34
N ALA A 119 -9.29 -1.99 6.46
CA ALA A 119 -8.98 -3.36 6.12
C ALA A 119 -9.64 -4.38 7.06
N TRP A 120 -9.67 -4.08 8.36
CA TRP A 120 -10.35 -4.93 9.33
C TRP A 120 -11.85 -5.06 8.99
N LEU A 121 -12.51 -3.93 8.70
CA LEU A 121 -13.93 -3.93 8.33
C LEU A 121 -14.18 -4.69 7.03
N ALA A 122 -13.35 -4.50 6.01
CA ALA A 122 -13.45 -5.24 4.76
C ALA A 122 -13.26 -6.75 4.95
N GLN A 123 -12.28 -7.14 5.78
CA GLN A 123 -12.06 -8.55 6.12
C GLN A 123 -13.25 -9.13 6.90
N ASP A 124 -13.86 -8.35 7.80
CA ASP A 124 -15.07 -8.77 8.53
C ASP A 124 -16.28 -8.94 7.58
N ASP A 125 -16.46 -8.01 6.64
CA ASP A 125 -17.51 -8.11 5.61
C ASP A 125 -17.33 -9.40 4.77
N LEU A 126 -16.10 -9.75 4.38
CA LEU A 126 -15.81 -11.03 3.71
C LEU A 126 -16.10 -12.26 4.59
N LEU A 127 -15.72 -12.21 5.88
CA LEU A 127 -15.94 -13.32 6.80
C LEU A 127 -17.43 -13.56 7.10
N ARG A 128 -18.25 -12.52 7.06
CA ARG A 128 -19.70 -12.56 7.34
C ARG A 128 -20.55 -12.72 6.09
N ALA A 129 -19.96 -12.63 4.90
CA ALA A 129 -20.69 -12.78 3.65
C ALA A 129 -21.37 -14.17 3.61
N PRO A 130 -22.70 -14.25 3.41
CA PRO A 130 -23.40 -15.54 3.35
C PRO A 130 -22.93 -16.39 2.16
N LYS A 131 -22.39 -15.75 1.15
CA LYS A 131 -21.76 -16.37 -0.01
C LYS A 131 -20.57 -15.52 -0.44
N MET A 132 -19.44 -16.20 -0.65
CA MET A 132 -18.25 -15.54 -1.22
C MET A 132 -18.41 -15.47 -2.73
N ASP A 133 -18.89 -14.33 -3.21
CA ASP A 133 -19.07 -14.03 -4.63
C ASP A 133 -18.48 -12.67 -5.01
N ALA A 134 -18.59 -12.31 -6.29
CA ALA A 134 -18.02 -11.07 -6.80
C ALA A 134 -18.59 -9.82 -6.11
N ALA A 135 -19.86 -9.84 -5.70
CA ALA A 135 -20.47 -8.70 -5.00
C ALA A 135 -19.88 -8.50 -3.61
N ALA A 136 -19.64 -9.59 -2.85
CA ALA A 136 -19.00 -9.53 -1.55
C ALA A 136 -17.56 -8.98 -1.67
N VAL A 137 -16.80 -9.43 -2.66
CA VAL A 137 -15.43 -8.95 -2.93
C VAL A 137 -15.45 -7.48 -3.36
N GLU A 138 -16.39 -7.07 -4.19
CA GLU A 138 -16.54 -5.68 -4.63
C GLU A 138 -16.84 -4.74 -3.45
N GLU A 139 -17.77 -5.10 -2.57
CA GLU A 139 -18.09 -4.29 -1.39
C GLU A 139 -16.91 -4.19 -0.43
N ALA A 140 -16.22 -5.30 -0.16
CA ALA A 140 -15.02 -5.29 0.65
C ALA A 140 -13.90 -4.44 0.02
N SER A 141 -13.74 -4.43 -1.31
CA SER A 141 -12.73 -3.64 -2.00
C SER A 141 -12.97 -2.14 -1.87
N ARG A 142 -14.22 -1.70 -1.89
CA ARG A 142 -14.56 -0.28 -1.68
C ARG A 142 -14.19 0.23 -0.30
N THR A 143 -14.12 -0.67 0.68
CA THR A 143 -13.82 -0.36 2.09
C THR A 143 -12.34 -0.50 2.41
N GLY A 144 -11.71 -1.61 1.99
CA GLY A 144 -10.48 -2.14 2.57
C GLY A 144 -9.18 -1.42 2.25
N TRP A 145 -9.10 -0.67 1.16
CA TRP A 145 -7.88 0.03 0.76
C TRP A 145 -8.11 1.47 0.33
N LEU A 146 -7.03 2.18 0.03
CA LEU A 146 -7.12 3.55 -0.48
C LEU A 146 -7.92 3.57 -1.78
N THR A 147 -8.69 4.64 -2.00
CA THR A 147 -9.53 4.80 -3.20
C THR A 147 -8.74 4.64 -4.50
N LEU A 148 -7.48 5.08 -4.50
CA LEU A 148 -6.58 4.96 -5.66
C LEU A 148 -6.23 3.51 -6.04
N TRP A 149 -6.49 2.53 -5.16
CA TRP A 149 -6.27 1.11 -5.43
C TRP A 149 -7.57 0.35 -5.73
N ASN A 150 -8.71 1.02 -5.76
CA ASN A 150 -9.98 0.38 -6.11
C ASN A 150 -10.08 0.18 -7.64
N THR A 151 -9.39 -0.81 -8.14
CA THR A 151 -9.34 -1.21 -9.55
C THR A 151 -9.72 -2.68 -9.73
N ALA A 152 -10.14 -3.06 -10.94
CA ALA A 152 -10.44 -4.46 -11.25
C ALA A 152 -9.27 -5.40 -10.93
N ALA A 153 -8.03 -4.99 -11.25
CA ALA A 153 -6.85 -5.80 -10.98
C ALA A 153 -6.57 -5.98 -9.46
N MET A 154 -6.85 -4.95 -8.65
CA MET A 154 -6.75 -5.07 -7.19
C MET A 154 -7.87 -5.95 -6.61
N ARG A 155 -9.06 -5.95 -7.21
CA ARG A 155 -10.13 -6.89 -6.81
C ARG A 155 -9.76 -8.34 -7.07
N GLU A 156 -9.00 -8.65 -8.14
CA GLU A 156 -8.47 -10.01 -8.36
C GLU A 156 -7.58 -10.46 -7.18
N VAL A 157 -6.81 -9.55 -6.59
CA VAL A 157 -6.02 -9.82 -5.38
C VAL A 157 -6.92 -10.12 -4.19
N LEU A 158 -7.93 -9.29 -3.95
CA LEU A 158 -8.86 -9.50 -2.83
C LEU A 158 -9.71 -10.76 -3.01
N ASP A 159 -10.12 -11.09 -4.24
CA ASP A 159 -10.82 -12.33 -4.57
C ASP A 159 -9.94 -13.55 -4.23
N TYR A 160 -8.65 -13.50 -4.56
CA TYR A 160 -7.72 -14.55 -4.16
C TYR A 160 -7.66 -14.70 -2.64
N VAL A 161 -7.46 -13.60 -1.90
CA VAL A 161 -7.43 -13.62 -0.43
C VAL A 161 -8.73 -14.19 0.13
N ALA A 162 -9.87 -13.74 -0.36
CA ALA A 162 -11.20 -14.15 0.10
C ALA A 162 -11.46 -15.65 -0.09
N ARG A 163 -10.90 -16.27 -1.12
CA ARG A 163 -11.04 -17.72 -1.41
C ARG A 163 -10.13 -18.60 -0.58
N THR A 164 -9.12 -18.04 0.09
CA THR A 164 -8.27 -18.81 1.01
C THR A 164 -9.03 -19.11 2.29
N GLY A 165 -8.78 -20.27 2.90
CA GLY A 165 -9.51 -20.67 4.10
C GLY A 165 -8.79 -21.68 4.98
N GLY A 166 -9.37 -21.96 6.14
CA GLY A 166 -8.82 -22.93 7.07
C GLY A 166 -7.40 -22.61 7.55
N ARG A 167 -6.50 -23.60 7.46
CA ARG A 167 -5.09 -23.44 7.82
C ARG A 167 -4.26 -22.67 6.80
N GLU A 168 -4.74 -22.60 5.56
CA GLU A 168 -4.10 -21.93 4.44
C GLU A 168 -4.70 -20.54 4.19
N ARG A 169 -5.29 -19.93 5.21
CA ARG A 169 -5.88 -18.60 5.07
C ARG A 169 -4.79 -17.54 4.96
N LEU A 170 -4.86 -16.76 3.89
CA LEU A 170 -4.15 -15.49 3.77
C LEU A 170 -5.04 -14.40 4.39
N TYR A 171 -4.55 -13.70 5.40
CA TYR A 171 -5.29 -12.65 6.09
C TYR A 171 -5.01 -11.30 5.44
N PHE A 172 -6.08 -10.59 5.05
CA PHE A 172 -5.99 -9.23 4.53
C PHE A 172 -5.92 -8.23 5.68
N ALA A 173 -4.88 -7.42 5.68
CA ALA A 173 -4.65 -6.37 6.67
C ALA A 173 -4.17 -5.07 5.99
N SER A 174 -4.10 -4.01 6.76
CA SER A 174 -3.43 -2.75 6.40
C SER A 174 -2.53 -2.30 7.54
N MET A 175 -1.64 -1.37 7.24
CA MET A 175 -0.61 -0.92 8.18
C MET A 175 -0.75 0.56 8.60
N ASP A 176 -1.61 1.33 7.92
CA ASP A 176 -1.70 2.77 8.13
C ASP A 176 -2.63 3.15 9.31
N ILE A 177 -2.24 4.22 9.99
CA ILE A 177 -2.97 4.80 11.12
C ILE A 177 -4.10 5.76 10.69
N GLN A 178 -4.30 6.00 9.40
CA GLN A 178 -5.25 6.99 8.87
C GLN A 178 -6.60 6.35 8.55
N PRO A 179 -7.64 6.45 9.39
CA PRO A 179 -8.93 5.83 9.14
C PRO A 179 -9.69 6.55 8.03
N GLY A 180 -10.30 5.80 7.10
CA GLY A 180 -11.23 6.33 6.10
C GLY A 180 -10.61 7.33 5.14
N MET A 181 -9.34 7.17 4.73
CA MET A 181 -8.71 8.05 3.75
C MET A 181 -9.42 7.98 2.39
N GLY A 182 -9.72 9.16 1.85
CA GLY A 182 -10.40 9.33 0.58
C GLY A 182 -11.70 10.13 0.72
N GLY A 183 -12.11 10.79 -0.37
CA GLY A 183 -13.25 11.70 -0.40
C GLY A 183 -14.62 11.03 -0.63
N THR A 184 -14.67 9.71 -0.84
CA THR A 184 -15.91 9.01 -1.18
C THR A 184 -16.86 8.91 0.02
N PRO A 185 -18.19 8.84 -0.19
CA PRO A 185 -19.14 8.63 0.89
C PRO A 185 -18.86 7.38 1.72
N ILE A 186 -18.42 6.27 1.07
CA ILE A 186 -18.05 5.01 1.74
C ILE A 186 -16.88 5.27 2.70
N LYS A 187 -15.82 5.94 2.26
CA LYS A 187 -14.65 6.23 3.08
C LYS A 187 -14.98 7.15 4.26
N LYS A 188 -15.85 8.12 4.07
CA LYS A 188 -16.34 8.96 5.17
C LYS A 188 -17.15 8.16 6.21
N ALA A 189 -17.86 7.13 5.78
CA ALA A 189 -18.68 6.29 6.66
C ALA A 189 -17.90 5.16 7.35
N VAL A 190 -16.65 4.87 6.95
CA VAL A 190 -15.89 3.70 7.44
C VAL A 190 -15.77 3.69 8.95
N MET A 191 -15.39 4.80 9.59
CA MET A 191 -15.24 4.85 11.04
C MET A 191 -16.57 4.53 11.76
N ARG A 192 -17.70 5.07 11.28
CA ARG A 192 -19.02 4.77 11.82
C ARG A 192 -19.35 3.29 11.69
N ARG A 193 -19.20 2.72 10.50
CA ARG A 193 -19.44 1.27 10.23
C ARG A 193 -18.57 0.38 11.09
N PHE A 194 -17.30 0.73 11.25
CA PHE A 194 -16.38 0.00 12.11
C PHE A 194 -16.83 0.01 13.58
N ILE A 195 -17.14 1.20 14.12
CA ILE A 195 -17.61 1.33 15.50
C ILE A 195 -18.91 0.56 15.71
N GLU A 196 -19.87 0.69 14.80
CA GLU A 196 -21.14 -0.05 14.83
C GLU A 196 -20.90 -1.56 14.87
N ARG A 197 -20.02 -2.08 14.00
CA ARG A 197 -19.66 -3.49 13.95
C ARG A 197 -19.03 -4.00 15.24
N VAL A 198 -18.13 -3.23 15.82
CA VAL A 198 -17.49 -3.56 17.10
C VAL A 198 -18.50 -3.56 18.25
N LEU A 199 -19.41 -2.58 18.28
CA LEU A 199 -20.48 -2.51 19.27
C LEU A 199 -21.48 -3.68 19.15
N GLU A 200 -21.83 -4.09 17.93
CA GLU A 200 -22.65 -5.29 17.67
C GLU A 200 -21.98 -6.55 18.23
N TYR A 201 -20.68 -6.74 17.98
CA TYR A 201 -19.92 -7.85 18.57
C TYR A 201 -19.86 -7.76 20.10
N ALA A 202 -19.75 -6.57 20.67
CA ALA A 202 -19.78 -6.35 22.11
C ALA A 202 -21.17 -6.61 22.72
N GLY A 203 -22.23 -6.62 21.89
CA GLY A 203 -23.61 -6.85 22.33
C GLY A 203 -24.32 -5.59 22.82
N GLU A 204 -23.87 -4.42 22.39
CA GLU A 204 -24.49 -3.14 22.74
C GLU A 204 -25.86 -2.99 22.05
N PRO A 205 -26.94 -2.70 22.79
CA PRO A 205 -28.30 -2.70 22.25
C PRO A 205 -28.55 -1.61 21.20
N ASP A 206 -27.90 -0.45 21.35
CA ASP A 206 -28.08 0.72 20.48
C ASP A 206 -26.81 1.01 19.64
N ALA A 207 -26.19 -0.05 19.09
CA ALA A 207 -24.92 0.03 18.37
C ALA A 207 -24.88 1.14 17.29
N GLY A 208 -25.94 1.24 16.46
CA GLY A 208 -25.99 2.23 15.38
C GLY A 208 -26.02 3.67 15.87
N ALA A 209 -26.89 4.00 16.85
CA ALA A 209 -27.00 5.35 17.41
C ALA A 209 -25.73 5.74 18.17
N THR A 210 -25.12 4.80 18.90
CA THR A 210 -23.86 5.01 19.61
C THR A 210 -22.71 5.22 18.62
N ALA A 211 -22.63 4.43 17.53
CA ALA A 211 -21.63 4.57 16.49
C ALA A 211 -21.71 5.91 15.77
N GLU A 212 -22.92 6.40 15.46
CA GLU A 212 -23.11 7.72 14.84
C GLU A 212 -22.52 8.83 15.69
N LYS A 213 -22.82 8.84 17.00
CA LYS A 213 -22.30 9.82 17.95
C LYS A 213 -20.78 9.76 18.10
N LEU A 214 -20.23 8.56 18.27
CA LEU A 214 -18.79 8.37 18.44
C LEU A 214 -18.02 8.73 17.18
N SER A 215 -18.50 8.31 16.01
CA SER A 215 -17.84 8.61 14.73
C SER A 215 -17.82 10.10 14.43
N ALA A 216 -18.87 10.84 14.73
CA ALA A 216 -18.88 12.29 14.58
C ALA A 216 -17.81 12.98 15.42
N THR A 217 -17.58 12.51 16.67
CA THR A 217 -16.53 13.02 17.56
C THR A 217 -15.12 12.65 17.05
N LEU A 218 -14.98 11.50 16.38
CA LEU A 218 -13.71 10.99 15.87
C LEU A 218 -13.40 11.38 14.41
N ASP A 219 -14.35 11.96 13.66
CA ASP A 219 -14.12 12.36 12.26
C ASP A 219 -12.90 13.25 12.06
N PRO A 220 -12.53 14.18 12.99
CA PRO A 220 -11.31 14.96 12.86
C PRO A 220 -10.02 14.12 12.81
N LEU A 221 -10.00 12.88 13.34
CA LEU A 221 -8.82 12.00 13.25
C LEU A 221 -8.53 11.57 11.81
N ARG A 222 -9.51 11.55 10.94
CA ARG A 222 -9.35 11.19 9.53
C ARG A 222 -8.39 12.14 8.80
N THR A 223 -8.46 13.42 9.09
CA THR A 223 -7.67 14.47 8.42
C THR A 223 -6.72 15.22 9.36
N CYS A 224 -6.57 14.78 10.62
CA CYS A 224 -5.94 15.56 11.67
C CYS A 224 -6.52 16.99 11.82
N GLY A 225 -7.82 17.15 11.52
CA GLY A 225 -8.52 18.43 11.69
C GLY A 225 -8.91 18.70 13.14
N GLY A 226 -9.32 19.96 13.40
CA GLY A 226 -9.81 20.38 14.70
C GLY A 226 -8.72 20.84 15.66
N GLU A 227 -9.11 21.01 16.95
CA GLU A 227 -8.23 21.52 18.00
C GLU A 227 -7.13 20.50 18.36
N GLN A 228 -5.94 21.05 18.66
CA GLN A 228 -4.82 20.27 19.17
C GLN A 228 -4.21 20.98 20.39
N PRO A 229 -3.86 20.23 21.45
CA PRO A 229 -4.05 18.78 21.60
C PRO A 229 -5.52 18.38 21.50
N ALA A 230 -5.77 17.08 21.26
CA ALA A 230 -7.14 16.56 21.11
C ALA A 230 -8.00 16.92 22.35
N PRO A 231 -9.21 17.44 22.18
CA PRO A 231 -10.06 17.80 23.30
C PRO A 231 -10.50 16.55 24.08
N PRO A 232 -10.80 16.70 25.41
CA PRO A 232 -11.11 15.57 26.30
C PRO A 232 -12.22 14.65 25.75
N GLU A 233 -13.26 15.20 25.13
CA GLU A 233 -14.36 14.42 24.55
C GLU A 233 -13.91 13.50 23.40
N ARG A 234 -12.86 13.87 22.66
CA ARG A 234 -12.28 13.01 21.62
C ARG A 234 -11.46 11.86 22.25
N VAL A 235 -10.70 12.16 23.28
CA VAL A 235 -9.97 11.13 24.05
C VAL A 235 -10.95 10.15 24.70
N ASP A 236 -12.05 10.65 25.27
CA ASP A 236 -13.11 9.82 25.85
C ASP A 236 -13.82 8.96 24.80
N ALA A 237 -14.03 9.50 23.59
CA ALA A 237 -14.61 8.72 22.50
C ALA A 237 -13.68 7.57 22.06
N VAL A 238 -12.37 7.79 21.94
CA VAL A 238 -11.38 6.72 21.70
C VAL A 238 -11.44 5.68 22.81
N ALA A 239 -11.44 6.11 24.09
CA ALA A 239 -11.52 5.19 25.23
C ALA A 239 -12.80 4.33 25.23
N LYS A 240 -13.93 4.87 24.75
CA LYS A 240 -15.18 4.09 24.57
C LYS A 240 -15.05 3.05 23.47
N VAL A 241 -14.48 3.42 22.31
CA VAL A 241 -14.21 2.47 21.21
C VAL A 241 -13.28 1.36 21.67
N VAL A 242 -12.21 1.70 22.40
CA VAL A 242 -11.26 0.70 22.95
C VAL A 242 -11.95 -0.27 23.91
N ARG A 243 -12.87 0.21 24.76
CA ARG A 243 -13.66 -0.69 25.63
C ARG A 243 -14.57 -1.62 24.83
N ALA A 244 -15.23 -1.09 23.79
CA ALA A 244 -16.05 -1.89 22.90
C ALA A 244 -15.24 -2.98 22.16
N ILE A 245 -14.03 -2.65 21.69
CA ILE A 245 -13.10 -3.61 21.07
C ILE A 245 -12.78 -4.76 22.04
N ARG A 246 -12.48 -4.46 23.29
CA ARG A 246 -12.22 -5.48 24.32
C ARG A 246 -13.45 -6.37 24.58
N GLY A 247 -14.64 -5.77 24.60
CA GLY A 247 -15.91 -6.47 24.75
C GLY A 247 -16.25 -7.36 23.54
N ALA A 248 -15.83 -6.97 22.34
CA ALA A 248 -16.05 -7.69 21.10
C ALA A 248 -15.12 -8.91 20.93
N ASP A 249 -13.91 -8.90 21.52
CA ASP A 249 -12.84 -9.89 21.29
C ASP A 249 -13.33 -11.35 21.37
N PRO A 250 -14.08 -11.80 22.37
CA PRO A 250 -14.48 -13.22 22.46
C PRO A 250 -15.33 -13.66 21.26
N LYS A 251 -16.23 -12.81 20.78
CA LYS A 251 -17.10 -13.16 19.64
C LYS A 251 -16.35 -13.10 18.31
N VAL A 252 -15.49 -12.07 18.12
CA VAL A 252 -14.63 -11.96 16.93
C VAL A 252 -13.65 -13.14 16.88
N ARG A 253 -13.07 -13.52 18.01
CA ARG A 253 -12.14 -14.65 18.11
C ARG A 253 -12.80 -15.98 17.78
N ALA A 254 -14.09 -16.13 18.10
CA ALA A 254 -14.87 -17.31 17.71
C ALA A 254 -15.09 -17.40 16.20
N VAL A 255 -15.12 -16.26 15.49
CA VAL A 255 -15.19 -16.22 14.02
C VAL A 255 -13.85 -16.60 13.41
N LEU A 256 -12.78 -15.91 13.81
CA LEU A 256 -11.42 -16.13 13.35
C LEU A 256 -10.41 -15.53 14.35
N PRO A 257 -9.53 -16.32 14.97
CA PRO A 257 -8.52 -15.81 15.92
C PRO A 257 -7.66 -14.68 15.35
N MET A 258 -7.12 -14.81 14.13
CA MET A 258 -6.33 -13.76 13.47
C MET A 258 -7.10 -12.44 13.34
N HIS A 259 -8.43 -12.51 13.15
CA HIS A 259 -9.29 -11.33 13.03
C HIS A 259 -9.45 -10.59 14.37
N ALA A 260 -9.54 -11.34 15.47
CA ALA A 260 -9.51 -10.75 16.81
C ALA A 260 -8.14 -10.16 17.15
N ASP A 261 -7.06 -10.86 16.79
CA ASP A 261 -5.69 -10.37 17.01
C ASP A 261 -5.42 -9.08 16.20
N ALA A 262 -5.93 -8.98 14.98
CA ALA A 262 -5.88 -7.75 14.19
C ALA A 262 -6.73 -6.62 14.81
N LEU A 263 -7.93 -6.94 15.32
CA LEU A 263 -8.77 -5.98 16.04
C LEU A 263 -8.07 -5.43 17.28
N ALA A 264 -7.33 -6.29 18.00
CA ALA A 264 -6.60 -5.90 19.20
C ALA A 264 -5.44 -4.91 18.93
N LEU A 265 -5.04 -4.69 17.67
CA LEU A 265 -4.05 -3.67 17.31
C LEU A 265 -4.69 -2.27 17.12
N VAL A 266 -5.99 -2.19 16.84
CA VAL A 266 -6.68 -0.92 16.56
C VAL A 266 -6.61 0.09 17.72
N PRO A 267 -6.69 -0.28 19.01
CA PRO A 267 -6.47 0.63 20.12
C PRO A 267 -5.14 1.39 20.03
N THR A 268 -4.05 0.67 19.76
CA THR A 268 -2.72 1.29 19.60
C THR A 268 -2.70 2.23 18.39
N MET A 269 -3.30 1.82 17.26
CA MET A 269 -3.41 2.65 16.06
C MET A 269 -4.19 3.94 16.31
N LEU A 270 -5.30 3.89 17.07
CA LEU A 270 -6.07 5.10 17.43
C LEU A 270 -5.28 6.05 18.31
N ASP A 271 -4.51 5.54 19.28
CA ASP A 271 -3.64 6.32 20.14
C ASP A 271 -2.48 6.95 19.33
N GLU A 272 -1.82 6.16 18.49
CA GLU A 272 -0.81 6.64 17.53
C GLU A 272 -1.36 7.74 16.60
N ARG A 273 -2.60 7.61 16.15
CA ARG A 273 -3.24 8.63 15.31
C ARG A 273 -3.52 9.91 16.08
N LEU A 274 -4.00 9.83 17.31
CA LEU A 274 -4.15 11.00 18.18
C LEU A 274 -2.82 11.72 18.38
N HIS A 275 -1.77 10.96 18.68
CA HIS A 275 -0.43 11.49 18.89
C HIS A 275 0.16 12.12 17.63
N HIS A 276 0.09 11.40 16.51
CA HIS A 276 0.50 11.88 15.20
C HIS A 276 -0.18 13.20 14.82
N CYS A 277 -1.49 13.31 15.03
CA CYS A 277 -2.21 14.56 14.77
C CYS A 277 -1.71 15.72 15.66
N SER A 278 -1.29 15.45 16.88
CA SER A 278 -0.71 16.46 17.78
C SER A 278 0.71 16.88 17.38
N GLU A 279 1.53 15.93 16.90
CA GLU A 279 2.92 16.20 16.50
C GLU A 279 3.02 17.06 15.22
N ILE A 280 2.12 16.81 14.25
CA ILE A 280 2.16 17.50 12.96
C ILE A 280 1.54 18.90 12.99
N LEU A 281 0.68 19.19 13.97
CA LEU A 281 0.12 20.51 14.19
C LEU A 281 0.93 21.19 15.30
N GLY A 282 1.92 22.00 14.95
CA GLY A 282 2.65 22.81 15.90
C GLY A 282 1.77 23.75 16.73
N PRO A 283 2.32 24.47 17.71
CA PRO A 283 1.56 25.38 18.57
C PRO A 283 0.72 26.36 17.76
N GLY A 284 -0.59 26.37 18.03
CA GLY A 284 -1.57 27.19 17.30
C GLY A 284 -2.15 26.58 16.03
N GLY A 285 -1.97 25.27 15.80
CA GLY A 285 -2.61 24.54 14.71
C GLY A 285 -2.15 24.95 13.30
N LYS A 286 -0.95 25.56 13.19
CA LYS A 286 -0.38 25.98 11.91
C LYS A 286 0.77 25.06 11.52
N PHE A 287 0.69 24.55 10.31
CA PHE A 287 1.78 23.79 9.68
C PHE A 287 2.91 24.73 9.23
N ALA A 288 4.16 24.37 9.49
CA ALA A 288 5.28 24.89 8.74
C ALA A 288 5.33 24.17 7.37
N PRO A 289 5.06 24.82 6.22
CA PRO A 289 4.77 24.14 4.96
C PRO A 289 5.87 23.16 4.49
N ASN A 290 7.15 23.46 4.76
CA ASN A 290 8.27 22.64 4.29
C ASN A 290 8.72 21.56 5.29
N GLU A 291 8.41 21.72 6.58
CA GLU A 291 8.70 20.73 7.63
C GLU A 291 7.55 19.75 7.82
N TYR A 292 6.33 20.20 7.50
CA TYR A 292 5.11 19.41 7.66
C TYR A 292 5.20 18.06 6.93
N TRP A 293 5.49 18.05 5.64
CA TRP A 293 5.56 16.80 4.88
C TRP A 293 6.64 15.86 5.38
N ARG A 294 7.79 16.39 5.79
CA ARG A 294 8.86 15.58 6.37
C ARG A 294 8.38 14.94 7.67
N ASN A 295 7.96 15.75 8.62
CA ASN A 295 7.55 15.29 9.95
C ASN A 295 6.32 14.36 9.87
N TYR A 296 5.35 14.74 9.03
CA TYR A 296 4.16 13.95 8.79
C TYR A 296 4.50 12.56 8.23
N LYS A 297 5.28 12.49 7.14
CA LYS A 297 5.65 11.25 6.49
C LYS A 297 6.51 10.39 7.40
N GLU A 298 7.54 10.95 8.03
CA GLU A 298 8.45 10.20 8.89
C GLU A 298 7.75 9.61 10.12
N ALA A 299 6.90 10.37 10.79
CA ALA A 299 6.12 9.86 11.91
C ALA A 299 5.17 8.75 11.46
N ARG A 300 4.43 8.98 10.36
CA ARG A 300 3.52 7.99 9.77
C ARG A 300 4.25 6.71 9.39
N ASP A 301 5.42 6.78 8.74
CA ASP A 301 6.20 5.61 8.32
C ASP A 301 6.73 4.82 9.52
N ARG A 302 7.10 5.48 10.63
CA ARG A 302 7.47 4.79 11.88
C ARG A 302 6.30 4.02 12.47
N TYR A 303 5.10 4.60 12.50
CA TYR A 303 3.89 3.92 12.98
C TYR A 303 3.52 2.76 12.05
N GLN A 304 3.55 2.96 10.74
CA GLN A 304 3.29 1.88 9.78
C GLN A 304 4.28 0.72 9.94
N ALA A 305 5.56 1.01 10.12
CA ALA A 305 6.56 -0.03 10.37
C ALA A 305 6.31 -0.78 11.69
N ALA A 306 5.89 -0.08 12.76
CA ALA A 306 5.52 -0.70 14.02
C ALA A 306 4.30 -1.62 13.85
N ASN A 307 3.30 -1.19 13.05
CA ASN A 307 2.12 -1.98 12.73
C ASN A 307 2.47 -3.23 11.91
N VAL A 308 3.40 -3.16 10.96
CA VAL A 308 3.89 -4.34 10.22
C VAL A 308 4.53 -5.35 11.19
N VAL A 309 5.38 -4.89 12.12
CA VAL A 309 5.96 -5.76 13.17
C VAL A 309 4.85 -6.39 14.03
N ALA A 310 3.86 -5.60 14.44
CA ALA A 310 2.75 -6.10 15.24
C ALA A 310 1.87 -7.11 14.47
N LEU A 311 1.62 -6.89 13.18
CA LEU A 311 0.93 -7.85 12.32
C LEU A 311 1.73 -9.16 12.20
N ARG A 312 3.06 -9.09 12.00
CA ARG A 312 3.94 -10.25 11.99
C ARG A 312 3.88 -11.02 13.30
N ASP A 313 4.03 -10.35 14.42
CA ASP A 313 4.24 -11.00 15.72
C ASP A 313 2.96 -11.48 16.38
N LYS A 314 1.83 -10.81 16.13
CA LYS A 314 0.56 -11.05 16.84
C LYS A 314 -0.55 -11.62 15.98
N VAL A 315 -0.57 -11.31 14.67
CA VAL A 315 -1.64 -11.74 13.76
C VAL A 315 -1.21 -12.91 12.89
N SER A 316 -0.03 -12.83 12.30
CA SER A 316 0.53 -13.91 11.47
C SER A 316 0.89 -15.12 12.33
N ARG A 317 0.38 -16.30 11.94
CA ARG A 317 0.69 -17.58 12.59
C ARG A 317 2.06 -18.13 12.17
N SER A 318 2.51 -17.75 10.98
CA SER A 318 3.81 -18.12 10.43
C SER A 318 4.92 -17.12 10.79
N HIS A 319 4.56 -15.99 11.41
CA HIS A 319 5.43 -14.83 11.61
C HIS A 319 5.99 -14.27 10.29
N ARG A 320 5.17 -14.29 9.23
CA ARG A 320 5.52 -13.84 7.88
C ARG A 320 4.47 -12.91 7.30
N VAL A 321 4.90 -11.75 6.80
CA VAL A 321 4.02 -10.70 6.26
C VAL A 321 4.51 -10.24 4.89
N VAL A 322 3.60 -10.17 3.91
CA VAL A 322 3.81 -9.45 2.66
C VAL A 322 3.31 -8.02 2.84
N VAL A 323 4.15 -7.04 2.55
CA VAL A 323 3.81 -5.62 2.60
C VAL A 323 3.66 -5.08 1.18
N TRP A 324 2.57 -4.36 0.92
CA TRP A 324 2.25 -3.83 -0.39
C TRP A 324 1.98 -2.32 -0.30
N GLY A 325 2.79 -1.50 -0.95
CA GLY A 325 2.68 -0.04 -0.89
C GLY A 325 3.48 0.66 -1.98
N HIS A 326 3.56 1.98 -1.86
CA HIS A 326 4.32 2.83 -2.77
C HIS A 326 5.82 2.83 -2.44
N HIS A 327 6.66 3.04 -3.44
CA HIS A 327 8.12 3.15 -3.29
C HIS A 327 8.56 4.17 -2.24
N SER A 328 7.86 5.31 -2.15
CA SER A 328 8.19 6.37 -1.19
C SER A 328 8.14 5.90 0.27
N HIS A 329 7.43 4.81 0.54
CA HIS A 329 7.33 4.16 1.85
C HIS A 329 8.18 2.89 1.94
N LEU A 330 8.36 2.18 0.81
CA LEU A 330 8.94 0.84 0.78
C LEU A 330 10.37 0.76 0.20
N GLY A 331 10.99 1.87 -0.22
CA GLY A 331 12.44 1.95 -0.41
C GLY A 331 13.16 2.04 0.95
N TYR A 332 14.35 1.47 1.09
CA TYR A 332 15.12 1.49 2.36
C TYR A 332 15.53 2.89 2.80
N ARG A 333 15.79 3.76 1.84
CA ARG A 333 15.93 5.19 2.09
C ARG A 333 14.68 5.88 1.58
N ALA A 334 14.16 6.81 2.34
CA ALA A 334 13.07 7.62 1.84
C ALA A 334 13.54 8.36 0.58
N ALA A 335 12.98 8.00 -0.56
CA ALA A 335 13.32 8.60 -1.84
C ALA A 335 13.08 10.12 -1.81
N GLY A 336 14.09 10.86 -2.20
CA GLY A 336 14.04 12.32 -2.25
C GLY A 336 14.60 13.01 -1.01
N ALA A 337 15.03 14.26 -1.19
CA ALA A 337 15.65 15.08 -0.14
C ALA A 337 14.70 15.49 1.02
N ARG A 338 13.45 15.00 1.01
CA ARG A 338 12.39 15.48 1.91
C ARG A 338 12.10 14.59 3.11
N ALA A 339 12.52 13.32 3.10
CA ALA A 339 12.29 12.42 4.23
C ALA A 339 13.55 11.58 4.51
N SER A 340 13.85 11.32 5.79
CA SER A 340 15.00 10.50 6.22
C SER A 340 14.58 9.11 6.67
N VAL A 341 13.27 8.85 6.79
CA VAL A 341 12.69 7.62 7.32
C VAL A 341 11.71 7.03 6.33
N SER A 342 11.77 5.72 6.15
CA SER A 342 10.83 4.90 5.39
C SER A 342 10.41 3.69 6.22
N ILE A 343 9.28 3.06 5.87
CA ILE A 343 8.80 1.83 6.54
C ILE A 343 9.88 0.75 6.46
N SER A 344 10.39 0.47 5.27
CA SER A 344 11.39 -0.58 5.06
C SER A 344 12.73 -0.27 5.70
N GLY A 345 13.15 0.99 5.78
CA GLY A 345 14.33 1.40 6.53
C GLY A 345 14.20 1.05 8.01
N VAL A 346 13.08 1.41 8.63
CA VAL A 346 12.78 1.07 10.03
C VAL A 346 12.67 -0.44 10.23
N LEU A 347 12.04 -1.15 9.30
CA LEU A 347 11.93 -2.62 9.38
C LEU A 347 13.29 -3.29 9.27
N ARG A 348 14.16 -2.85 8.36
CA ARG A 348 15.52 -3.39 8.23
C ARG A 348 16.35 -3.23 9.51
N ASP A 349 16.20 -2.10 10.19
CA ASP A 349 16.89 -1.85 11.45
C ASP A 349 16.33 -2.70 12.62
N ARG A 350 15.01 -2.91 12.65
CA ARG A 350 14.34 -3.71 13.70
C ARG A 350 14.43 -5.22 13.47
N LEU A 351 14.55 -5.64 12.21
CA LEU A 351 14.52 -7.03 11.75
C LEU A 351 15.71 -7.30 10.82
N PRO A 352 16.95 -7.21 11.34
CA PRO A 352 18.16 -7.31 10.52
C PRO A 352 18.23 -8.66 9.82
N GLY A 353 18.35 -8.62 8.50
CA GLY A 353 18.41 -9.83 7.65
C GLY A 353 17.07 -10.50 7.36
N GLU A 354 15.97 -10.07 7.99
CA GLU A 354 14.64 -10.67 7.83
C GLU A 354 13.75 -9.97 6.79
N THR A 355 14.17 -8.84 6.23
CA THR A 355 13.43 -8.10 5.21
C THR A 355 13.97 -8.37 3.81
N TYR A 356 13.11 -8.24 2.80
CA TYR A 356 13.47 -8.20 1.38
C TYR A 356 12.57 -7.22 0.64
N ALA A 357 13.16 -6.17 0.06
CA ALA A 357 12.43 -5.12 -0.62
C ALA A 357 12.56 -5.25 -2.14
N LEU A 358 11.42 -5.40 -2.83
CA LEU A 358 11.29 -5.40 -4.27
C LEU A 358 10.66 -4.07 -4.73
N GLY A 359 11.37 -3.33 -5.59
CA GLY A 359 10.87 -2.14 -6.26
C GLY A 359 10.29 -2.48 -7.63
N LEU A 360 9.02 -2.13 -7.90
CA LEU A 360 8.38 -2.32 -9.20
C LEU A 360 8.50 -1.06 -10.05
N PHE A 361 9.07 -1.18 -11.24
CA PHE A 361 9.26 -0.11 -12.19
C PHE A 361 8.62 -0.42 -13.54
N ALA A 362 8.12 0.62 -14.20
CA ALA A 362 7.49 0.54 -15.51
C ALA A 362 8.37 1.19 -16.58
N GLY A 363 8.60 0.48 -17.70
CA GLY A 363 9.42 0.96 -18.81
C GLY A 363 8.70 1.95 -19.71
N ALA A 364 7.40 1.81 -19.92
CA ALA A 364 6.60 2.67 -20.79
C ALA A 364 5.11 2.56 -20.45
N GLY A 365 4.28 3.38 -21.09
CA GLY A 365 2.83 3.35 -20.95
C GLY A 365 2.30 4.50 -20.13
N SER A 366 1.17 4.30 -19.44
CA SER A 366 0.51 5.36 -18.67
C SER A 366 -0.10 4.84 -17.37
N TYR A 367 -0.29 5.75 -16.43
CA TYR A 367 -0.94 5.52 -15.14
C TYR A 367 -1.91 6.67 -14.82
N LEU A 368 -2.74 6.51 -13.80
CA LEU A 368 -3.53 7.63 -13.30
C LEU A 368 -2.82 8.25 -12.09
N ARG A 369 -2.60 9.55 -12.18
CA ARG A 369 -2.18 10.37 -11.04
C ARG A 369 -3.44 10.89 -10.36
N VAL A 370 -3.64 10.51 -9.12
CA VAL A 370 -4.69 11.05 -8.27
C VAL A 370 -4.06 12.16 -7.44
N GLN A 371 -4.48 13.39 -7.69
CA GLN A 371 -4.05 14.54 -6.88
C GLN A 371 -4.98 14.65 -5.66
N ASP A 372 -4.43 15.13 -4.54
CA ASP A 372 -5.22 15.42 -3.35
C ASP A 372 -6.29 16.46 -3.70
N GLY A 373 -7.57 16.08 -3.55
CA GLY A 373 -8.69 16.95 -3.87
C GLY A 373 -9.95 16.19 -4.30
N PRO A 374 -10.91 16.87 -4.88
CA PRO A 374 -12.11 16.24 -5.44
C PRO A 374 -11.71 15.27 -6.58
N ARG A 375 -12.54 14.24 -6.82
CA ARG A 375 -12.34 13.21 -7.85
C ARG A 375 -12.02 13.74 -9.25
N ASP A 376 -12.31 15.00 -9.52
CA ASP A 376 -12.07 15.68 -10.80
C ASP A 376 -10.57 15.97 -11.06
N ASN A 377 -9.71 15.74 -10.09
CA ASN A 377 -8.25 15.92 -10.21
C ASN A 377 -7.49 14.62 -10.56
N ILE A 378 -8.15 13.69 -11.26
CA ILE A 378 -7.50 12.49 -11.78
C ILE A 378 -7.01 12.82 -13.19
N SER A 379 -5.71 12.70 -13.40
CA SER A 379 -5.08 12.89 -14.71
C SER A 379 -4.36 11.64 -15.17
N ARG A 380 -4.47 11.32 -16.47
CA ARG A 380 -3.64 10.33 -17.08
C ARG A 380 -2.26 10.92 -17.36
N VAL A 381 -1.23 10.21 -16.93
CA VAL A 381 0.16 10.62 -17.08
C VAL A 381 0.92 9.49 -17.76
N ASP A 382 1.75 9.82 -18.74
CA ASP A 382 2.62 8.86 -19.37
C ASP A 382 3.88 8.62 -18.52
N VAL A 383 4.38 7.40 -18.56
CA VAL A 383 5.71 7.06 -18.03
C VAL A 383 6.75 7.86 -18.83
N SER A 384 7.75 8.41 -18.15
CA SER A 384 8.81 9.21 -18.78
C SER A 384 9.37 8.56 -20.03
N ALA A 385 9.49 9.35 -21.11
CA ALA A 385 10.00 8.86 -22.38
C ALA A 385 11.48 8.43 -22.26
N PRO A 386 11.96 7.51 -23.12
CA PRO A 386 13.38 7.22 -23.23
C PRO A 386 14.18 8.50 -23.53
N GLY A 387 15.32 8.65 -22.84
CA GLY A 387 16.18 9.82 -22.98
C GLY A 387 15.77 11.04 -22.15
N ASP A 388 14.71 10.93 -21.34
CA ASP A 388 14.30 12.00 -20.41
C ASP A 388 15.40 12.19 -19.34
N PRO A 389 16.01 13.38 -19.25
CA PRO A 389 17.10 13.63 -18.31
C PRO A 389 16.75 13.37 -16.84
N CYS A 390 15.47 13.49 -16.47
CA CYS A 390 15.01 13.26 -15.11
C CYS A 390 15.03 11.77 -14.72
N CYS A 391 15.06 10.84 -15.70
CA CYS A 391 14.80 9.42 -15.47
C CYS A 391 15.86 8.50 -16.08
N ARG A 392 17.12 8.90 -16.08
CA ARG A 392 18.25 8.14 -16.63
C ARG A 392 18.41 6.74 -16.01
N GLY A 393 18.06 6.57 -14.74
CA GLY A 393 18.02 5.26 -14.08
C GLY A 393 16.95 4.32 -14.67
N LEU A 394 15.82 4.89 -15.10
CA LEU A 394 14.78 4.11 -15.79
C LEU A 394 15.25 3.66 -17.19
N ASP A 395 16.03 4.48 -17.90
CA ASP A 395 16.60 4.09 -19.19
C ASP A 395 17.61 2.95 -19.04
N ALA A 396 18.41 2.98 -17.97
CA ALA A 396 19.32 1.88 -17.66
C ALA A 396 18.55 0.56 -17.41
N LEU A 397 17.42 0.62 -16.67
CA LEU A 397 16.55 -0.56 -16.48
C LEU A 397 15.96 -1.04 -17.80
N ARG A 398 15.50 -0.14 -18.68
CA ARG A 398 15.00 -0.48 -20.04
C ARG A 398 16.02 -1.24 -20.87
N GLY A 399 17.29 -0.88 -20.75
CA GLY A 399 18.39 -1.47 -21.50
C GLY A 399 18.80 -2.89 -21.05
N LEU A 400 18.32 -3.41 -19.92
CA LEU A 400 18.75 -4.69 -19.39
C LEU A 400 18.17 -5.90 -20.14
N SER A 401 16.91 -5.83 -20.57
CA SER A 401 16.23 -6.97 -21.19
C SER A 401 15.20 -6.54 -22.22
N SER A 402 15.09 -7.31 -23.29
CA SER A 402 14.05 -7.21 -24.30
C SER A 402 12.85 -8.14 -24.01
N SER A 403 12.79 -8.79 -22.85
CA SER A 403 11.68 -9.66 -22.49
C SER A 403 10.35 -8.90 -22.52
N PRO A 404 9.33 -9.38 -23.25
CA PRO A 404 8.03 -8.72 -23.33
C PRO A 404 7.26 -8.76 -22.01
N THR A 405 7.56 -9.70 -21.12
CA THR A 405 6.95 -9.85 -19.80
C THR A 405 7.71 -9.12 -18.70
N GLY A 406 8.93 -8.65 -18.98
CA GLY A 406 9.80 -8.01 -18.02
C GLY A 406 10.76 -8.98 -17.33
N TYR A 407 11.32 -8.53 -16.22
CA TYR A 407 12.34 -9.31 -15.50
C TYR A 407 12.35 -9.00 -14.01
N LEU A 408 12.88 -9.94 -13.24
CA LEU A 408 13.33 -9.77 -11.87
C LEU A 408 14.84 -9.61 -11.85
N LEU A 409 15.33 -8.55 -11.25
CA LEU A 409 16.76 -8.30 -11.01
C LEU A 409 17.01 -8.37 -9.51
N ASP A 410 17.85 -9.30 -9.06
CA ASP A 410 18.40 -9.28 -7.71
C ASP A 410 19.73 -8.53 -7.72
N LEU A 411 19.80 -7.46 -6.91
CA LEU A 411 20.93 -6.54 -6.94
C LEU A 411 22.20 -7.12 -6.28
N ALA A 412 22.03 -8.06 -5.34
CA ALA A 412 23.18 -8.74 -4.72
C ALA A 412 23.78 -9.80 -5.65
N LEU A 413 22.96 -10.63 -6.30
CA LEU A 413 23.40 -11.62 -7.28
C LEU A 413 24.00 -10.99 -8.54
N ALA A 414 23.54 -9.79 -8.90
CA ALA A 414 24.04 -9.04 -10.04
C ALA A 414 25.34 -8.27 -9.76
N GLN A 415 25.90 -8.38 -8.55
CA GLN A 415 27.18 -7.74 -8.24
C GLN A 415 28.28 -8.25 -9.16
N GLY A 416 28.98 -7.31 -9.81
CA GLY A 416 30.02 -7.64 -10.79
C GLY A 416 29.53 -7.73 -12.24
N ASN A 417 28.23 -7.73 -12.50
CA ASN A 417 27.69 -7.58 -13.84
C ASN A 417 27.83 -6.11 -14.30
N PRO A 418 28.66 -5.81 -15.33
CA PRO A 418 28.89 -4.43 -15.77
C PRO A 418 27.63 -3.74 -16.30
N ARG A 419 26.66 -4.49 -16.79
CA ARG A 419 25.37 -3.93 -17.25
C ARG A 419 24.49 -3.42 -16.11
N VAL A 420 24.78 -3.83 -14.86
CA VAL A 420 24.03 -3.42 -13.66
C VAL A 420 24.82 -2.40 -12.81
N SER A 421 25.97 -1.93 -13.29
CA SER A 421 26.81 -0.95 -12.57
C SER A 421 26.03 0.33 -12.19
N PHE A 422 25.06 0.74 -13.02
CA PHE A 422 24.18 1.88 -12.78
C PHE A 422 23.40 1.80 -11.46
N ALA A 423 23.16 0.62 -10.93
CA ALA A 423 22.42 0.45 -9.67
C ALA A 423 23.17 1.04 -8.45
N LYS A 424 24.49 1.27 -8.58
CA LYS A 424 25.33 1.95 -7.58
C LYS A 424 25.54 3.44 -7.86
N GLU A 425 24.99 3.93 -8.97
CA GLU A 425 25.07 5.32 -9.36
C GLU A 425 23.84 6.10 -8.85
N ARG A 426 24.02 7.39 -8.54
CA ARG A 426 22.92 8.26 -8.18
C ARG A 426 22.22 8.77 -9.45
N LEU A 427 21.18 8.09 -9.87
CA LEU A 427 20.41 8.36 -11.08
C LEU A 427 18.97 8.72 -10.74
N GLY A 428 18.29 9.40 -11.66
CA GLY A 428 16.86 9.70 -11.54
C GLY A 428 16.00 8.48 -11.80
N TYR A 429 15.07 8.21 -10.89
CA TYR A 429 14.05 7.16 -10.99
C TYR A 429 12.67 7.75 -10.70
N PRO A 430 11.59 7.22 -11.28
CA PRO A 430 10.22 7.69 -11.02
C PRO A 430 9.69 7.13 -9.69
N LEU A 431 10.33 7.49 -8.56
CA LEU A 431 10.00 6.96 -7.24
C LEU A 431 8.77 7.62 -6.60
N GLU A 432 8.37 8.79 -7.09
CA GLU A 432 7.16 9.52 -6.67
C GLU A 432 6.46 10.17 -7.89
N GLY A 433 6.61 9.57 -9.07
CA GLY A 433 6.12 10.14 -10.33
C GLY A 433 7.06 11.18 -10.96
N ASP A 434 8.01 11.73 -10.21
CA ASP A 434 9.06 12.63 -10.67
C ASP A 434 10.42 11.92 -10.62
N GLY A 435 11.38 12.38 -11.43
CA GLY A 435 12.72 11.80 -11.49
C GLY A 435 13.53 12.10 -10.23
N VAL A 436 13.35 11.33 -9.18
CA VAL A 436 14.06 11.49 -7.92
C VAL A 436 15.44 10.84 -8.02
N PRO A 437 16.54 11.58 -7.75
CA PRO A 437 17.88 11.00 -7.73
C PRO A 437 18.05 10.03 -6.56
N ALA A 438 18.30 8.76 -6.86
CA ALA A 438 18.52 7.70 -5.88
C ALA A 438 19.65 6.76 -6.32
N VAL A 439 20.19 5.99 -5.38
CA VAL A 439 21.06 4.84 -5.64
C VAL A 439 20.20 3.60 -5.48
N LEU A 440 19.91 2.91 -6.56
CA LEU A 440 18.92 1.83 -6.58
C LEU A 440 19.25 0.71 -5.57
N ALA A 441 20.54 0.35 -5.45
CA ALA A 441 21.02 -0.64 -4.51
C ALA A 441 20.92 -0.21 -3.02
N ASP A 442 20.74 1.08 -2.75
CA ASP A 442 20.48 1.60 -1.40
C ASP A 442 18.99 1.56 -1.06
N GLU A 443 18.11 1.50 -2.08
CA GLU A 443 16.66 1.54 -1.91
C GLU A 443 16.02 0.15 -1.86
N PHE A 444 16.54 -0.83 -2.63
CA PHE A 444 15.91 -2.13 -2.79
C PHE A 444 16.94 -3.27 -2.78
N ASP A 445 16.50 -4.47 -2.42
CA ASP A 445 17.28 -5.70 -2.61
C ASP A 445 17.14 -6.21 -4.06
N GLY A 446 15.99 -5.95 -4.68
CA GLY A 446 15.71 -6.34 -6.04
C GLY A 446 14.73 -5.41 -6.76
N VAL A 447 14.64 -5.62 -8.07
CA VAL A 447 13.77 -4.84 -8.97
C VAL A 447 12.92 -5.77 -9.80
N LEU A 448 11.61 -5.49 -9.86
CA LEU A 448 10.70 -6.01 -10.85
C LEU A 448 10.49 -4.95 -11.92
N PHE A 449 10.92 -5.24 -13.13
CA PHE A 449 10.74 -4.34 -14.26
C PHE A 449 9.63 -4.84 -15.18
N VAL A 450 8.65 -3.98 -15.43
CA VAL A 450 7.52 -4.23 -16.33
C VAL A 450 7.69 -3.34 -17.56
N PRO A 451 7.87 -3.92 -18.76
CA PRO A 451 8.21 -3.14 -19.95
C PRO A 451 7.15 -2.10 -20.33
N ARG A 452 5.88 -2.44 -20.09
CA ARG A 452 4.75 -1.55 -20.42
C ARG A 452 3.62 -1.70 -19.41
N ILE A 453 3.03 -0.57 -19.04
CA ILE A 453 1.85 -0.49 -18.18
C ILE A 453 0.72 0.28 -18.88
N SER A 454 -0.49 0.08 -18.39
CA SER A 454 -1.68 0.83 -18.75
C SER A 454 -2.35 1.41 -17.50
N ALA A 455 -2.92 2.60 -17.66
CA ALA A 455 -3.74 3.20 -16.61
C ALA A 455 -4.95 2.30 -16.34
N ALA A 456 -5.14 1.93 -15.07
CA ALA A 456 -6.33 1.20 -14.66
C ALA A 456 -7.54 2.13 -14.55
N THR A 457 -8.74 1.57 -14.67
CA THR A 457 -9.98 2.29 -14.36
C THR A 457 -10.21 2.24 -12.86
N LEU A 458 -10.45 3.40 -12.24
CA LEU A 458 -10.96 3.50 -10.87
C LEU A 458 -12.47 3.22 -10.85
N GLU A 459 -12.93 2.47 -9.87
CA GLU A 459 -14.31 2.03 -9.73
C GLU A 459 -15.01 2.61 -8.49
#